data_7d01cdf13999b806052c0b4a8a4c3e2b
#
_entry.id   7d01cdf13999b806052c0b4a8a4c3e2b
#
_cell.length_a   1.000
_cell.length_b   1.000
_cell.length_c   1.000
_cell.angle_alpha   90.00
_cell.angle_beta   90.00
_cell.angle_gamma   90.00
#
_symmetry.space_group_name_H-M   'P 1'
#
loop_
_entity.id
_entity.type
_entity.pdbx_description
1 polymer ?
#
loop_
_entity_poly.entity_id
_entity_poly.type
_entity_poly.pdbx_seq_one_letter_code
_entity_poly.pdbx_strand_id
1 'polypeptide(L)'
;MFTQLRLPTNQRTWALNEASVEKASRERMLEVLVEVDGRPLSRWGTDGVVAATPTGSTAYAFSAGGPVVWPEVEALVVVPISAHALFARPLVVSPKSRIAVEVLQQESGGVMWCDGRRLVELPPGSRVEISRHPSPVRFARLHQAPFTDRLVAKFALPVDGWRGRRDGHDHHDDHHEHGVAHVHPTHGTPGGSRR
;
A
#
# COMPACT_ATOMS: atom_id res chain seq x y z
N MET A 1 -4.86 16.45 6.37
CA MET A 1 -5.61 16.78 5.13
C MET A 1 -6.67 15.73 4.94
N PHE A 2 -7.81 16.03 4.35
CA PHE A 2 -8.75 15.06 3.82
C PHE A 2 -9.32 15.56 2.50
N THR A 3 -9.87 14.67 1.70
CA THR A 3 -10.38 15.00 0.38
C THR A 3 -11.87 15.27 0.41
N GLN A 4 -12.30 16.21 -0.40
CA GLN A 4 -13.69 16.44 -0.74
C GLN A 4 -13.96 15.82 -2.11
N LEU A 5 -15.07 15.12 -2.21
CA LEU A 5 -15.50 14.40 -3.40
C LEU A 5 -16.83 14.98 -3.87
N ARG A 6 -16.93 15.30 -5.15
CA ARG A 6 -18.16 15.71 -5.81
C ARG A 6 -18.60 14.62 -6.79
N LEU A 7 -19.81 14.16 -6.62
CA LEU A 7 -20.41 13.05 -7.37
C LEU A 7 -21.30 13.56 -8.50
N PRO A 8 -21.67 12.69 -9.45
CA PRO A 8 -22.54 13.05 -10.58
C PRO A 8 -23.86 13.68 -10.18
N THR A 9 -24.42 13.27 -9.05
CA THR A 9 -25.68 13.79 -8.48
C THR A 9 -25.53 15.13 -7.76
N ASN A 10 -24.40 15.81 -7.92
CA ASN A 10 -24.00 17.00 -7.15
C ASN A 10 -23.87 16.76 -5.62
N GLN A 11 -23.92 15.51 -5.19
CA GLN A 11 -23.66 15.14 -3.82
C GLN A 11 -22.20 15.35 -3.47
N ARG A 12 -21.92 15.64 -2.21
CA ARG A 12 -20.57 15.79 -1.67
C ARG A 12 -20.33 14.76 -0.58
N THR A 13 -19.18 14.17 -0.61
CA THR A 13 -18.69 13.32 0.45
C THR A 13 -17.22 13.64 0.72
N TRP A 14 -16.57 12.88 1.58
CA TRP A 14 -15.18 13.12 1.96
C TRP A 14 -14.47 11.80 2.21
N ALA A 15 -13.15 11.81 2.20
CA ALA A 15 -12.33 10.69 2.61
C ALA A 15 -11.12 11.19 3.41
N LEU A 16 -10.78 10.48 4.48
CA LEU A 16 -9.65 10.77 5.32
C LEU A 16 -8.37 10.17 4.74
N ASN A 17 -8.42 8.88 4.41
CA ASN A 17 -7.31 8.18 3.79
C ASN A 17 -7.38 8.30 2.27
N GLU A 18 -8.40 7.71 1.66
CA GLU A 18 -8.52 7.64 0.21
C GLU A 18 -9.97 7.50 -0.25
N ALA A 19 -10.18 7.88 -1.49
CA ALA A 19 -11.31 7.45 -2.29
C ALA A 19 -10.79 6.57 -3.43
N SER A 20 -11.37 5.40 -3.63
CA SER A 20 -11.09 4.56 -4.78
C SER A 20 -12.31 4.47 -5.70
N VAL A 21 -12.07 4.58 -7.00
CA VAL A 21 -13.04 4.30 -8.06
C VAL A 21 -12.66 2.96 -8.64
N GLU A 22 -13.50 1.96 -8.48
CA GLU A 22 -13.21 0.56 -8.81
C GLU A 22 -14.27 -0.03 -9.73
N LYS A 23 -13.92 -1.09 -10.44
CA LYS A 23 -14.85 -1.86 -11.25
C LYS A 23 -15.97 -2.46 -10.39
N ALA A 24 -17.19 -2.41 -10.87
CA ALA A 24 -18.33 -3.02 -10.19
C ALA A 24 -18.38 -4.53 -10.43
N SER A 25 -17.83 -5.02 -11.53
CA SER A 25 -17.81 -6.44 -11.92
C SER A 25 -16.38 -6.99 -11.98
N ARG A 26 -16.19 -8.22 -11.51
CA ARG A 26 -14.87 -8.90 -11.57
C ARG A 26 -14.43 -9.21 -12.99
N GLU A 27 -15.37 -9.44 -13.89
CA GLU A 27 -15.12 -9.99 -15.22
C GLU A 27 -14.67 -8.94 -16.23
N ARG A 28 -14.90 -7.67 -15.96
CA ARG A 28 -14.63 -6.57 -16.90
C ARG A 28 -13.70 -5.54 -16.28
N MET A 29 -12.80 -5.00 -17.10
CA MET A 29 -11.99 -3.84 -16.70
C MET A 29 -12.85 -2.59 -16.71
N LEU A 30 -12.55 -1.68 -15.80
CA LEU A 30 -13.11 -0.34 -15.77
C LEU A 30 -12.32 0.55 -16.73
N GLU A 31 -12.97 1.21 -17.67
CA GLU A 31 -12.34 2.27 -18.46
C GLU A 31 -12.62 3.63 -17.83
N VAL A 32 -11.55 4.34 -17.52
CA VAL A 32 -11.64 5.68 -16.93
C VAL A 32 -10.79 6.67 -17.69
N LEU A 33 -11.26 7.93 -17.72
CA LEU A 33 -10.46 9.08 -18.08
C LEU A 33 -10.07 9.81 -16.79
N VAL A 34 -8.76 9.95 -16.60
CA VAL A 34 -8.23 10.74 -15.48
C VAL A 34 -7.80 12.11 -15.98
N GLU A 35 -8.24 13.13 -15.26
CA GLU A 35 -7.90 14.52 -15.53
C GLU A 35 -7.27 15.17 -14.30
N VAL A 36 -6.39 16.12 -14.54
CA VAL A 36 -5.82 17.00 -13.52
C VAL A 36 -6.00 18.45 -13.96
N ASP A 37 -6.61 19.26 -13.11
CA ASP A 37 -6.87 20.68 -13.34
C ASP A 37 -7.66 20.96 -14.65
N GLY A 38 -8.64 20.07 -14.92
CA GLY A 38 -9.51 20.16 -16.09
C GLY A 38 -8.84 19.78 -17.42
N ARG A 39 -7.68 19.14 -17.35
CA ARG A 39 -6.95 18.66 -18.53
C ARG A 39 -6.88 17.13 -18.52
N PRO A 40 -7.27 16.45 -19.60
CA PRO A 40 -7.09 15.02 -19.74
C PRO A 40 -5.61 14.64 -19.55
N LEU A 41 -5.35 13.69 -18.68
CA LEU A 41 -4.02 13.16 -18.43
C LEU A 41 -3.83 11.83 -19.13
N SER A 42 -4.75 10.88 -18.88
CA SER A 42 -4.64 9.53 -19.45
C SER A 42 -5.98 8.79 -19.39
N ARG A 43 -6.19 7.91 -20.36
CA ARG A 43 -7.25 6.91 -20.33
C ARG A 43 -6.65 5.60 -19.87
N TRP A 44 -7.28 4.95 -18.88
CA TRP A 44 -6.85 3.67 -18.33
C TRP A 44 -7.94 2.62 -18.42
N GLY A 45 -7.57 1.44 -18.92
CA GLY A 45 -8.28 0.20 -18.64
C GLY A 45 -7.69 -0.37 -17.34
N THR A 46 -8.46 -0.46 -16.27
CA THR A 46 -7.93 -0.67 -14.93
C THR A 46 -8.92 -1.41 -14.04
N ASP A 47 -8.43 -2.02 -12.97
CA ASP A 47 -9.28 -2.51 -11.89
C ASP A 47 -9.80 -1.37 -11.01
N GLY A 48 -9.10 -0.24 -10.99
CA GLY A 48 -9.51 0.95 -10.25
C GLY A 48 -8.47 2.05 -10.22
N VAL A 49 -8.86 3.18 -9.62
CA VAL A 49 -8.01 4.34 -9.36
C VAL A 49 -8.19 4.77 -7.92
N VAL A 50 -7.11 4.87 -7.18
CA VAL A 50 -7.09 5.35 -5.79
C VAL A 50 -6.61 6.79 -5.76
N ALA A 51 -7.38 7.67 -5.14
CA ALA A 51 -6.94 9.03 -4.82
C ALA A 51 -6.79 9.18 -3.31
N ALA A 52 -5.56 9.35 -2.86
CA ALA A 52 -5.22 9.33 -1.44
C ALA A 52 -4.66 10.65 -0.92
N THR A 53 -4.84 10.87 0.37
CA THR A 53 -4.15 11.89 1.14
C THR A 53 -2.77 11.39 1.59
N PRO A 54 -1.87 12.22 2.11
CA PRO A 54 -0.64 11.75 2.75
C PRO A 54 -0.90 10.73 3.87
N THR A 55 -1.96 10.91 4.65
CA THR A 55 -2.37 9.94 5.68
C THR A 55 -2.75 8.60 5.06
N GLY A 56 -3.48 8.62 3.95
CA GLY A 56 -3.89 7.43 3.21
C GLY A 56 -2.79 6.78 2.38
N SER A 57 -1.65 7.47 2.18
CA SER A 57 -0.53 6.92 1.41
C SER A 57 0.05 5.63 1.99
N THR A 58 -0.20 5.35 3.28
CA THR A 58 0.17 4.11 3.96
C THR A 58 -1.00 3.14 4.15
N ALA A 59 -2.16 3.40 3.52
CA ALA A 59 -3.34 2.55 3.55
C ALA A 59 -3.51 1.82 2.20
N TYR A 60 -4.67 1.91 1.57
CA TYR A 60 -4.93 1.20 0.31
C TYR A 60 -4.03 1.65 -0.84
N ALA A 61 -3.71 2.95 -0.90
CA ALA A 61 -2.78 3.46 -1.90
C ALA A 61 -1.40 2.79 -1.84
N PHE A 62 -0.91 2.42 -0.63
CA PHE A 62 0.33 1.65 -0.47
C PHE A 62 0.20 0.27 -1.10
N SER A 63 -0.88 -0.45 -0.81
CA SER A 63 -1.13 -1.78 -1.38
C SER A 63 -1.27 -1.76 -2.89
N ALA A 64 -1.74 -0.64 -3.45
CA ALA A 64 -1.80 -0.41 -4.89
C ALA A 64 -0.46 0.01 -5.53
N GLY A 65 0.64 0.04 -4.76
CA GLY A 65 1.97 0.43 -5.26
C GLY A 65 2.23 1.92 -5.27
N GLY A 66 1.44 2.71 -4.55
CA GLY A 66 1.67 4.14 -4.38
C GLY A 66 2.83 4.47 -3.43
N PRO A 67 3.41 5.66 -3.53
CA PRO A 67 4.49 6.10 -2.66
C PRO A 67 3.98 6.39 -1.25
N VAL A 68 4.84 6.18 -0.26
CA VAL A 68 4.62 6.71 1.10
C VAL A 68 4.89 8.20 1.08
N VAL A 69 3.93 8.99 1.52
CA VAL A 69 4.04 10.44 1.63
C VAL A 69 4.09 10.83 3.09
N TRP A 70 5.10 11.62 3.46
CA TRP A 70 5.25 12.14 4.81
C TRP A 70 4.06 13.02 5.21
N PRO A 71 3.60 12.97 6.46
CA PRO A 71 2.40 13.70 6.89
C PRO A 71 2.50 15.23 6.72
N GLU A 72 3.72 15.77 6.76
CA GLU A 72 4.02 17.19 6.58
C GLU A 72 4.00 17.63 5.11
N VAL A 73 4.10 16.67 4.18
CA VAL A 73 4.03 16.94 2.75
C VAL A 73 2.57 17.06 2.33
N GLU A 74 2.16 18.25 1.98
CA GLU A 74 0.83 18.48 1.44
C GLU A 74 0.78 18.07 -0.04
N ALA A 75 0.08 16.98 -0.33
CA ALA A 75 -0.08 16.45 -1.68
C ALA A 75 -1.38 15.64 -1.80
N LEU A 76 -1.78 15.35 -3.02
CA LEU A 76 -2.73 14.29 -3.35
C LEU A 76 -1.98 13.21 -4.14
N VAL A 77 -2.27 11.96 -3.88
CA VAL A 77 -1.66 10.82 -4.56
C VAL A 77 -2.73 10.14 -5.41
N VAL A 78 -2.43 9.89 -6.67
CA VAL A 78 -3.31 9.14 -7.59
C VAL A 78 -2.59 7.86 -8.00
N VAL A 79 -3.20 6.73 -7.73
CA VAL A 79 -2.60 5.41 -7.96
C VAL A 79 -3.54 4.56 -8.81
N PRO A 80 -3.11 4.15 -10.02
CA PRO A 80 -3.86 3.18 -10.81
C PRO A 80 -3.70 1.77 -10.23
N ILE A 81 -4.77 0.96 -10.27
CA ILE A 81 -4.76 -0.45 -9.84
C ILE A 81 -4.78 -1.32 -11.09
N SER A 82 -3.76 -2.15 -11.29
CA SER A 82 -3.69 -3.08 -12.44
C SER A 82 -4.01 -2.41 -13.78
N ALA A 83 -3.50 -1.20 -14.00
CA ALA A 83 -3.85 -0.44 -15.19
C ALA A 83 -3.06 -0.89 -16.42
N HIS A 84 -3.78 -1.03 -17.52
CA HIS A 84 -3.24 -1.31 -18.85
C HIS A 84 -3.24 0.00 -19.66
N ALA A 85 -2.10 0.66 -19.70
CA ALA A 85 -1.88 1.88 -20.49
C ALA A 85 -0.38 2.12 -20.66
N LEU A 86 -0.01 2.94 -21.66
CA LEU A 86 1.39 3.33 -21.87
C LEU A 86 1.95 4.10 -20.66
N PHE A 87 1.10 4.87 -19.99
CA PHE A 87 1.43 5.57 -18.76
C PHE A 87 0.46 5.16 -17.65
N ALA A 88 0.90 4.24 -16.80
CA ALA A 88 0.17 3.74 -15.63
C ALA A 88 1.07 3.81 -14.39
N ARG A 89 1.44 5.02 -13.99
CA ARG A 89 2.31 5.26 -12.83
C ARG A 89 1.57 6.04 -11.76
N PRO A 90 1.86 5.78 -10.48
CA PRO A 90 1.39 6.63 -9.40
C PRO A 90 1.87 8.07 -9.59
N LEU A 91 0.98 9.00 -9.31
CA LEU A 91 1.22 10.44 -9.43
C LEU A 91 1.13 11.09 -8.06
N VAL A 92 2.02 12.04 -7.80
CA VAL A 92 1.93 12.96 -6.67
C VAL A 92 1.64 14.34 -7.25
N VAL A 93 0.49 14.90 -6.92
CA VAL A 93 0.02 16.18 -7.45
C VAL A 93 -0.14 17.22 -6.34
N SER A 94 -0.18 18.49 -6.75
CA SER A 94 -0.36 19.60 -5.83
C SER A 94 -1.62 19.42 -4.97
N PRO A 95 -1.61 19.82 -3.70
CA PRO A 95 -2.81 19.84 -2.87
C PRO A 95 -3.87 20.84 -3.36
N LYS A 96 -3.50 21.74 -4.27
CA LYS A 96 -4.41 22.71 -4.91
C LYS A 96 -5.04 22.15 -6.19
N SER A 97 -4.49 21.05 -6.73
CA SER A 97 -5.03 20.44 -7.95
C SER A 97 -6.40 19.81 -7.72
N ARG A 98 -7.18 19.79 -8.78
CA ARG A 98 -8.44 19.06 -8.87
C ARG A 98 -8.23 17.85 -9.74
N ILE A 99 -8.51 16.68 -9.21
CA ILE A 99 -8.46 15.41 -9.93
C ILE A 99 -9.88 15.08 -10.34
N ALA A 100 -10.08 14.64 -11.56
CA ALA A 100 -11.34 14.06 -11.97
C ALA A 100 -11.10 12.65 -12.50
N VAL A 101 -12.01 11.74 -12.13
CA VAL A 101 -12.06 10.37 -12.65
C VAL A 101 -13.42 10.21 -13.29
N GLU A 102 -13.45 10.04 -14.59
CA GLU A 102 -14.67 9.81 -15.36
C GLU A 102 -14.75 8.34 -15.74
N VAL A 103 -15.82 7.68 -15.33
CA VAL A 103 -16.15 6.32 -15.76
C VAL A 103 -16.71 6.42 -17.17
N LEU A 104 -16.00 5.87 -18.15
CA LEU A 104 -16.41 5.96 -19.53
C LEU A 104 -17.66 5.13 -19.79
N GLN A 105 -18.42 5.51 -20.82
CA GLN A 105 -19.69 4.86 -21.18
C GLN A 105 -19.41 3.46 -21.72
N GLN A 106 -19.38 2.48 -20.83
CA GLN A 106 -19.38 1.06 -21.12
C GLN A 106 -20.55 0.40 -20.39
N GLU A 107 -20.85 -0.85 -20.73
CA GLU A 107 -21.98 -1.58 -20.14
C GLU A 107 -21.88 -1.82 -18.63
N SER A 108 -20.68 -1.76 -18.05
CA SER A 108 -20.46 -1.93 -16.61
C SER A 108 -20.02 -0.61 -15.98
N GLY A 109 -20.80 -0.11 -15.03
CA GLY A 109 -20.40 1.01 -14.19
C GLY A 109 -19.26 0.66 -13.22
N GLY A 110 -18.87 1.64 -12.42
CA GLY A 110 -17.95 1.49 -11.33
C GLY A 110 -18.62 1.65 -9.97
N VAL A 111 -17.84 1.50 -8.94
CA VAL A 111 -18.19 1.86 -7.57
C VAL A 111 -17.12 2.75 -6.99
N MET A 112 -17.50 3.65 -6.10
CA MET A 112 -16.54 4.44 -5.33
C MET A 112 -16.60 4.04 -3.86
N TRP A 113 -15.45 3.76 -3.29
CA TRP A 113 -15.28 3.56 -1.86
C TRP A 113 -14.59 4.76 -1.23
N CYS A 114 -15.11 5.24 -0.11
CA CYS A 114 -14.45 6.24 0.73
C CYS A 114 -14.00 5.59 2.02
N ASP A 115 -12.68 5.60 2.29
CA ASP A 115 -12.05 4.99 3.46
C ASP A 115 -12.42 3.51 3.65
N GLY A 116 -12.69 2.77 2.57
CA GLY A 116 -13.09 1.38 2.58
C GLY A 116 -14.43 1.09 3.30
N ARG A 117 -15.24 2.11 3.60
CA ARG A 117 -16.45 1.96 4.41
C ARG A 117 -17.74 2.46 3.75
N ARG A 118 -17.65 3.52 2.96
CA ARG A 118 -18.80 4.14 2.33
C ARG A 118 -18.75 3.91 0.84
N LEU A 119 -19.75 3.19 0.33
CA LEU A 119 -19.89 2.85 -1.09
C LEU A 119 -20.84 3.84 -1.76
N VAL A 120 -20.50 4.22 -2.97
CA VAL A 120 -21.34 4.97 -3.91
C VAL A 120 -21.28 4.28 -5.26
N GLU A 121 -22.42 3.96 -5.83
CA GLU A 121 -22.51 3.42 -7.19
C GLU A 121 -22.21 4.52 -8.21
N LEU A 122 -21.45 4.16 -9.22
CA LEU A 122 -21.05 5.03 -10.32
C LEU A 122 -21.57 4.44 -11.65
N PRO A 123 -22.76 4.82 -12.09
CA PRO A 123 -23.24 4.45 -13.43
C PRO A 123 -22.26 4.88 -14.52
N PRO A 124 -22.29 4.24 -15.71
CA PRO A 124 -21.52 4.68 -16.86
C PRO A 124 -21.71 6.17 -17.16
N GLY A 125 -20.63 6.87 -17.47
CA GLY A 125 -20.63 8.33 -17.65
C GLY A 125 -20.51 9.13 -16.35
N SER A 126 -20.38 8.46 -15.20
CA SER A 126 -20.18 9.14 -13.92
C SER A 126 -18.82 9.83 -13.86
N ARG A 127 -18.82 11.05 -13.30
CA ARG A 127 -17.61 11.83 -13.07
C ARG A 127 -17.47 12.13 -11.59
N VAL A 128 -16.35 11.75 -11.02
CA VAL A 128 -15.98 12.01 -9.62
C VAL A 128 -14.90 13.08 -9.59
N GLU A 129 -15.18 14.21 -8.96
CA GLU A 129 -14.17 15.26 -8.74
C GLU A 129 -13.62 15.17 -7.32
N ILE A 130 -12.30 15.18 -7.21
CA ILE A 130 -11.55 15.00 -5.98
C ILE A 130 -10.67 16.22 -5.77
N SER A 131 -10.77 16.82 -4.61
CA SER A 131 -9.97 17.99 -4.23
C SER A 131 -9.69 17.98 -2.72
N ARG A 132 -8.72 18.77 -2.30
CA ARG A 132 -8.48 19.00 -0.87
C ARG A 132 -9.73 19.66 -0.25
N HIS A 133 -10.15 19.14 0.91
CA HIS A 133 -11.19 19.81 1.69
C HIS A 133 -10.64 21.11 2.32
N PRO A 134 -11.40 22.21 2.31
CA PRO A 134 -10.91 23.49 2.82
C PRO A 134 -10.61 23.47 4.32
N SER A 135 -11.36 22.69 5.09
CA SER A 135 -11.14 22.57 6.54
C SER A 135 -10.31 21.34 6.87
N PRO A 136 -9.24 21.43 7.66
CA PRO A 136 -8.44 20.27 8.06
C PRO A 136 -9.15 19.45 9.14
N VAL A 137 -8.88 18.14 9.17
CA VAL A 137 -9.22 17.29 10.31
C VAL A 137 -8.12 17.43 11.38
N ARG A 138 -8.53 17.62 12.61
CA ARG A 138 -7.63 17.64 13.77
C ARG A 138 -7.59 16.27 14.40
N PHE A 139 -6.37 15.74 14.59
CA PHE A 139 -6.15 14.49 15.29
C PHE A 139 -5.65 14.76 16.70
N ALA A 140 -6.32 14.19 17.70
CA ALA A 140 -5.76 14.06 19.04
C ALA A 140 -4.86 12.83 19.07
N ARG A 141 -3.62 12.99 19.51
CA ARG A 141 -2.66 11.91 19.69
C ARG A 141 -2.25 11.85 21.16
N LEU A 142 -2.41 10.69 21.76
CA LEU A 142 -1.99 10.44 23.13
C LEU A 142 -0.47 10.27 23.26
N HIS A 143 0.17 9.76 22.19
CA HIS A 143 1.62 9.58 22.11
C HIS A 143 2.18 10.23 20.85
N GLN A 144 3.26 10.96 21.00
CA GLN A 144 3.99 11.59 19.89
C GLN A 144 5.18 10.71 19.51
N ALA A 145 4.93 9.64 18.77
CA ALA A 145 6.00 8.91 18.12
C ALA A 145 6.35 9.54 16.77
N PRO A 146 7.63 9.64 16.38
CA PRO A 146 8.06 10.02 15.06
C PRO A 146 7.37 9.21 13.97
N PHE A 147 7.19 9.80 12.79
CA PHE A 147 6.52 9.09 11.69
C PHE A 147 7.30 7.85 11.25
N THR A 148 8.63 7.92 11.28
CA THR A 148 9.53 6.81 10.99
C THR A 148 9.24 5.59 11.88
N ASP A 149 9.13 5.79 13.19
CA ASP A 149 8.87 4.71 14.14
C ASP A 149 7.51 4.05 13.89
N ARG A 150 6.52 4.86 13.51
CA ARG A 150 5.20 4.36 13.13
C ARG A 150 5.23 3.55 11.84
N LEU A 151 6.07 3.92 10.87
CA LEU A 151 6.26 3.13 9.64
C LEU A 151 6.96 1.81 9.95
N VAL A 152 8.05 1.85 10.75
CA VAL A 152 8.77 0.66 11.18
C VAL A 152 7.82 -0.32 11.86
N ALA A 153 7.04 0.16 12.84
CA ALA A 153 6.07 -0.67 13.55
C ALA A 153 4.95 -1.20 12.63
N LYS A 154 4.44 -0.37 11.73
CA LYS A 154 3.32 -0.75 10.84
C LYS A 154 3.71 -1.80 9.82
N PHE A 155 4.91 -1.70 9.26
CA PHE A 155 5.37 -2.54 8.15
C PHE A 155 6.43 -3.56 8.58
N ALA A 156 6.72 -3.66 9.88
CA ALA A 156 7.77 -4.53 10.43
C ALA A 156 9.10 -4.35 9.69
N LEU A 157 9.49 -3.09 9.44
CA LEU A 157 10.67 -2.81 8.65
C LEU A 157 11.93 -3.26 9.40
N PRO A 158 12.89 -3.94 8.72
CA PRO A 158 14.16 -4.32 9.33
C PRO A 158 15.00 -3.05 9.55
N VAL A 159 15.22 -2.69 10.80
CA VAL A 159 16.09 -1.57 11.20
C VAL A 159 17.51 -2.01 11.53
N ASP A 160 17.69 -3.30 11.85
CA ASP A 160 19.00 -3.94 11.94
C ASP A 160 19.48 -4.19 10.52
N GLY A 161 20.62 -3.60 10.15
CA GLY A 161 21.09 -3.55 8.77
C GLY A 161 21.03 -4.89 8.04
N TRP A 162 21.01 -4.82 6.72
CA TRP A 162 20.96 -5.94 5.76
C TRP A 162 21.92 -7.12 6.08
N ARG A 163 22.99 -6.93 6.88
CA ARG A 163 23.96 -7.96 7.24
C ARG A 163 23.62 -8.75 8.50
N GLY A 164 22.36 -8.82 8.91
CA GLY A 164 21.93 -9.68 10.01
C GLY A 164 22.70 -9.46 11.34
N ARG A 165 22.05 -9.66 12.46
CA ARG A 165 22.73 -9.87 13.74
C ARG A 165 23.84 -10.92 13.55
N ARG A 166 25.08 -10.54 13.79
CA ARG A 166 26.08 -11.51 14.21
C ARG A 166 25.60 -12.00 15.58
N ASP A 167 24.96 -13.15 15.60
CA ASP A 167 24.75 -13.89 16.85
C ASP A 167 26.13 -14.12 17.45
N GLY A 168 26.43 -13.39 18.50
CA GLY A 168 27.60 -13.61 19.32
C GLY A 168 27.46 -14.97 19.98
N HIS A 169 27.97 -16.00 19.33
CA HIS A 169 28.36 -17.21 20.03
C HIS A 169 29.63 -16.86 20.79
N ASP A 170 29.45 -16.40 22.02
CA ASP A 170 30.47 -16.50 23.05
C ASP A 170 30.72 -18.00 23.28
N HIS A 171 31.76 -18.52 22.62
CA HIS A 171 32.37 -19.75 23.04
C HIS A 171 33.02 -19.50 24.42
N HIS A 172 32.36 -19.91 25.47
CA HIS A 172 33.00 -20.19 26.72
C HIS A 172 33.90 -21.43 26.50
N ASP A 173 35.19 -21.18 26.32
CA ASP A 173 36.24 -22.16 26.50
C ASP A 173 36.30 -22.50 28.01
N ASP A 174 35.62 -23.56 28.42
CA ASP A 174 35.87 -24.24 29.68
C ASP A 174 36.97 -25.28 29.45
N HIS A 175 38.21 -24.87 29.72
CA HIS A 175 39.29 -25.78 29.97
C HIS A 175 39.02 -26.59 31.23
N HIS A 176 38.74 -27.88 31.12
CA HIS A 176 38.98 -28.86 32.15
C HIS A 176 39.88 -29.97 31.61
N GLU A 177 41.17 -29.86 32.01
CA GLU A 177 42.13 -30.96 32.09
C GLU A 177 41.62 -32.02 33.07
N HIS A 178 41.87 -33.26 32.74
CA HIS A 178 42.22 -34.48 33.50
C HIS A 178 41.66 -35.66 32.72
N GLY A 179 42.41 -36.57 32.26
CA GLY A 179 43.46 -37.39 32.90
C GLY A 179 43.20 -38.82 32.46
N VAL A 180 44.13 -39.37 31.68
CA VAL A 180 44.61 -40.72 31.66
C VAL A 180 43.66 -41.92 31.90
N ALA A 181 43.55 -42.84 30.93
CA ALA A 181 44.05 -44.21 31.02
C ALA A 181 43.57 -45.09 29.84
N HIS A 182 44.56 -45.76 29.31
CA HIS A 182 44.60 -46.95 28.49
C HIS A 182 43.48 -47.98 28.66
N VAL A 183 43.04 -48.64 27.56
CA VAL A 183 43.29 -50.10 27.31
C VAL A 183 42.58 -50.49 25.98
N HIS A 184 43.37 -51.02 25.03
CA HIS A 184 43.00 -52.00 24.00
C HIS A 184 42.82 -53.38 24.63
N PRO A 185 42.30 -54.45 23.97
CA PRO A 185 42.14 -54.73 22.54
C PRO A 185 40.92 -55.60 22.10
N THR A 186 40.84 -55.80 20.82
CA THR A 186 40.63 -57.06 20.05
C THR A 186 39.21 -57.50 19.68
N HIS A 187 39.12 -57.74 18.37
CA HIS A 187 38.53 -58.85 17.60
C HIS A 187 37.00 -58.89 17.37
N GLY A 188 36.69 -58.96 16.10
CA GLY A 188 35.83 -59.96 15.55
C GLY A 188 34.86 -59.47 14.45
N THR A 189 35.30 -59.57 13.21
CA THR A 189 34.46 -59.85 12.04
C THR A 189 34.12 -61.36 12.04
N PRO A 190 33.15 -61.93 11.28
CA PRO A 190 32.52 -61.47 10.03
C PRO A 190 31.06 -61.93 9.78
N GLY A 191 30.57 -61.61 8.65
CA GLY A 191 29.60 -62.44 7.90
C GLY A 191 28.16 -62.00 8.01
N GLY A 192 27.47 -61.77 6.96
CA GLY A 192 27.10 -62.48 5.83
C GLY A 192 25.67 -62.19 5.44
N SER A 193 25.49 -61.76 4.24
CA SER A 193 24.61 -62.31 3.22
C SER A 193 23.04 -62.20 3.33
N ARG A 194 22.54 -61.64 2.26
CA ARG A 194 21.30 -62.01 1.50
C ARG A 194 19.93 -61.70 2.16
N ARG A 195 19.10 -60.97 1.62
CA ARG A 195 18.37 -61.00 0.31
C ARG A 195 17.77 -59.62 0.04
#